data_770ba1986040d6b4f350b441e8f1bc1e
#
_entry.id   770ba1986040d6b4f350b441e8f1bc1e
#
_cell.length_a   1.000
_cell.length_b   1.000
_cell.length_c   1.000
_cell.angle_alpha   90.00
_cell.angle_beta   90.00
_cell.angle_gamma   90.00
#
_symmetry.space_group_name_H-M   'P 1'
#
loop_
_entity.id
_entity.type
_entity.pdbx_description
1 polymer ?
#
loop_
_entity_poly.entity_id
_entity_poly.type
_entity_poly.pdbx_seq_one_letter_code
_entity_poly.pdbx_strand_id
1 'polypeptide(L)'
;MKNIILIFIITQMLYSEDECSGDRYKDEIFSEVQVTSNILYGGNYNPNIWGQNEWQNLYLDIYEPVGDDLENRPLVFFLFGGSFVAGSKTNGDIVELCTRFAKMGYVASAIDYRLTSDLIWFPNSETAYRATAKGIHDLKGAIRWFRMNDELYNEYRIDLERIYAGGVSAGAIVAVNAAYLDQESEIPSSLVNYINENGGLTGNSGNPEYDSNFHGVINLCGAVGNNEWIITGDIPIVSIHGTEDTIVPYGEGLITLFGLNMEVFGSFIINETMLELGNNSALYTFVGEDHNPFNNSDVAMDITVEFARDFMKDIVCPNSEEFLGDLNEDNTLNIQDIIILVNIESFNNYIIPQNKPHTSSK
;
A
#
# COMPACT_ATOMS: atom_id res chain seq x y z
N MET A 1 -28.30 33.34 -8.95
CA MET A 1 -28.07 31.95 -8.46
C MET A 1 -27.09 31.17 -9.30
N LYS A 2 -27.04 31.27 -10.64
CA LYS A 2 -26.07 30.52 -11.48
C LYS A 2 -24.60 30.90 -11.24
N ASN A 3 -24.31 32.16 -10.91
CA ASN A 3 -22.91 32.64 -10.72
C ASN A 3 -22.30 32.22 -9.34
N ILE A 4 -23.16 31.97 -8.33
CA ILE A 4 -22.69 31.52 -6.99
C ILE A 4 -22.27 30.04 -7.04
N ILE A 5 -22.99 29.21 -7.82
CA ILE A 5 -22.65 27.79 -7.99
C ILE A 5 -21.33 27.62 -8.75
N LEU A 6 -21.06 28.48 -9.74
CA LEU A 6 -19.80 28.43 -10.50
C LEU A 6 -18.58 28.82 -9.65
N ILE A 7 -18.74 29.80 -8.75
CA ILE A 7 -17.67 30.21 -7.80
C ILE A 7 -17.40 29.11 -6.78
N PHE A 8 -18.42 28.36 -6.33
CA PHE A 8 -18.24 27.26 -5.39
C PHE A 8 -17.52 26.04 -6.02
N ILE A 9 -17.78 25.75 -7.29
CA ILE A 9 -17.09 24.67 -8.02
C ILE A 9 -15.63 25.05 -8.30
N ILE A 10 -15.36 26.32 -8.63
CA ILE A 10 -13.99 26.81 -8.86
C ILE A 10 -13.17 26.80 -7.55
N THR A 11 -13.79 27.16 -6.42
CA THR A 11 -13.08 27.09 -5.11
C THR A 11 -12.81 25.65 -4.68
N GLN A 12 -13.66 24.69 -4.97
CA GLN A 12 -13.37 23.27 -4.68
C GLN A 12 -12.27 22.70 -5.58
N MET A 13 -12.23 23.06 -6.87
CA MET A 13 -11.12 22.67 -7.76
C MET A 13 -9.78 23.29 -7.34
N LEU A 14 -9.76 24.53 -6.87
CA LEU A 14 -8.53 25.19 -6.39
C LEU A 14 -7.97 24.57 -5.09
N TYR A 15 -8.82 23.95 -4.26
CA TYR A 15 -8.36 23.26 -3.05
C TYR A 15 -7.75 21.87 -3.34
N SER A 16 -8.14 21.20 -4.43
CA SER A 16 -7.58 19.88 -4.76
C SER A 16 -6.20 19.96 -5.44
N GLU A 17 -5.89 21.06 -6.14
CA GLU A 17 -4.57 21.26 -6.72
C GLU A 17 -3.50 21.60 -5.67
N ASP A 18 -3.87 22.18 -4.53
CA ASP A 18 -2.93 22.60 -3.49
C ASP A 18 -2.45 21.43 -2.60
N GLU A 19 -3.21 20.34 -2.51
CA GLU A 19 -2.89 19.18 -1.68
C GLU A 19 -1.67 18.40 -2.16
N CYS A 20 -1.51 18.26 -3.46
CA CYS A 20 -0.42 17.55 -4.12
C CYS A 20 0.71 18.47 -4.57
N SER A 21 0.56 19.79 -4.40
CA SER A 21 1.61 20.76 -4.68
C SER A 21 2.57 20.86 -3.49
N GLY A 22 3.88 21.00 -3.78
CA GLY A 22 4.91 21.16 -2.76
C GLY A 22 5.41 19.85 -2.15
N ASP A 23 5.80 19.93 -0.88
CA ASP A 23 6.58 18.88 -0.20
C ASP A 23 5.72 17.86 0.57
N ARG A 24 4.38 18.02 0.58
CA ARG A 24 3.46 17.08 1.21
C ARG A 24 3.54 15.71 0.55
N TYR A 25 3.46 14.65 1.34
CA TYR A 25 3.64 13.24 0.96
C TYR A 25 5.05 12.91 0.45
N LYS A 26 5.98 13.87 0.48
CA LYS A 26 7.38 13.73 0.10
C LYS A 26 8.30 13.96 1.28
N ASP A 27 8.17 15.09 1.95
CA ASP A 27 9.02 15.46 3.07
C ASP A 27 8.26 15.40 4.40
N GLU A 28 8.97 15.22 5.52
CA GLU A 28 8.40 15.29 6.86
C GLU A 28 8.12 16.75 7.23
N ILE A 29 7.04 17.32 6.67
CA ILE A 29 6.66 18.74 6.86
C ILE A 29 6.02 19.04 8.22
N PHE A 30 5.53 18.01 8.92
CA PHE A 30 4.97 18.12 10.26
C PHE A 30 6.01 17.71 11.31
N SER A 31 6.26 18.57 12.30
CA SER A 31 7.26 18.31 13.34
C SER A 31 6.76 17.37 14.44
N GLU A 32 5.46 17.31 14.67
CA GLU A 32 4.83 16.55 15.75
C GLU A 32 3.72 15.65 15.25
N VAL A 33 3.60 14.47 15.89
CA VAL A 33 2.57 13.47 15.60
C VAL A 33 1.77 13.21 16.87
N GLN A 34 0.46 13.27 16.76
CA GLN A 34 -0.46 12.82 17.79
C GLN A 34 -0.73 11.34 17.62
N VAL A 35 -0.68 10.57 18.72
CA VAL A 35 -1.00 9.13 18.70
C VAL A 35 -2.22 8.87 19.57
N THR A 36 -3.27 8.33 18.94
CA THR A 36 -4.46 7.83 19.63
C THR A 36 -4.36 6.32 19.73
N SER A 37 -4.08 5.81 20.95
CA SER A 37 -3.71 4.40 21.15
C SER A 37 -4.85 3.53 21.66
N ASN A 38 -4.76 2.22 21.34
CA ASN A 38 -5.65 1.17 21.83
C ASN A 38 -7.12 1.37 21.45
N ILE A 39 -7.38 1.78 20.22
CA ILE A 39 -8.72 1.85 19.66
C ILE A 39 -9.19 0.44 19.33
N LEU A 40 -10.33 0.03 19.87
CA LEU A 40 -10.95 -1.26 19.54
C LEU A 40 -11.57 -1.17 18.14
N TYR A 41 -10.99 -1.85 17.15
CA TYR A 41 -11.52 -1.85 15.79
C TYR A 41 -12.38 -3.08 15.46
N GLY A 42 -12.24 -4.14 16.25
CA GLY A 42 -12.96 -5.37 16.01
C GLY A 42 -12.57 -6.47 16.99
N GLY A 43 -12.89 -7.68 16.63
CA GLY A 43 -12.53 -8.87 17.36
C GLY A 43 -12.96 -10.12 16.60
N ASN A 44 -12.37 -11.25 16.95
CA ASN A 44 -12.74 -12.54 16.41
C ASN A 44 -12.31 -13.67 17.34
N TYR A 45 -12.78 -14.86 17.06
CA TYR A 45 -12.34 -16.05 17.76
C TYR A 45 -10.94 -16.46 17.36
N ASN A 46 -10.14 -16.83 18.36
CA ASN A 46 -8.78 -17.35 18.16
C ASN A 46 -8.56 -18.55 19.11
N PRO A 47 -8.08 -19.71 18.62
CA PRO A 47 -7.75 -20.82 19.48
C PRO A 47 -6.64 -20.44 20.45
N ASN A 48 -6.85 -20.73 21.75
CA ASN A 48 -5.79 -20.68 22.74
C ASN A 48 -4.84 -21.90 22.60
N ILE A 49 -3.80 -21.97 23.40
CA ILE A 49 -2.81 -23.05 23.40
C ILE A 49 -3.41 -24.45 23.69
N TRP A 50 -4.64 -24.52 24.17
CA TRP A 50 -5.38 -25.75 24.45
C TRP A 50 -6.38 -26.09 23.34
N GLY A 51 -6.39 -25.31 22.25
CA GLY A 51 -7.32 -25.48 21.10
C GLY A 51 -8.75 -25.00 21.41
N GLN A 52 -8.97 -24.26 22.50
CA GLN A 52 -10.27 -23.68 22.82
C GLN A 52 -10.41 -22.33 22.13
N ASN A 53 -11.48 -22.13 21.37
CA ASN A 53 -11.78 -20.85 20.77
C ASN A 53 -12.16 -19.82 21.82
N GLU A 54 -11.38 -18.76 21.92
CA GLU A 54 -11.63 -17.62 22.80
C GLU A 54 -11.81 -16.35 21.96
N TRP A 55 -12.69 -15.45 22.39
CA TRP A 55 -12.86 -14.16 21.75
C TRP A 55 -11.65 -13.28 22.05
N GLN A 56 -11.01 -12.77 21.00
CA GLN A 56 -9.89 -11.84 21.07
C GLN A 56 -10.31 -10.48 20.53
N ASN A 57 -10.23 -9.44 21.36
CA ASN A 57 -10.36 -8.07 20.92
C ASN A 57 -9.13 -7.64 20.12
N LEU A 58 -9.34 -6.82 19.10
CA LEU A 58 -8.31 -6.34 18.19
C LEU A 58 -8.21 -4.83 18.28
N TYR A 59 -7.01 -4.33 18.50
CA TYR A 59 -6.74 -2.92 18.75
C TYR A 59 -5.82 -2.33 17.69
N LEU A 60 -5.97 -1.03 17.45
CA LEU A 60 -5.07 -0.25 16.59
C LEU A 60 -4.64 1.03 17.30
N ASP A 61 -3.53 1.61 16.82
CA ASP A 61 -3.08 2.96 17.16
C ASP A 61 -3.13 3.82 15.89
N ILE A 62 -3.55 5.07 16.02
CA ILE A 62 -3.67 6.04 14.93
C ILE A 62 -2.67 7.16 15.16
N TYR A 63 -1.91 7.47 14.13
CA TYR A 63 -0.88 8.50 14.08
C TYR A 63 -1.33 9.60 13.12
N GLU A 64 -1.45 10.82 13.62
CA GLU A 64 -1.90 11.99 12.86
C GLU A 64 -0.91 13.14 12.98
N PRO A 65 -0.65 13.89 11.92
CA PRO A 65 0.17 15.10 12.02
C PRO A 65 -0.54 16.16 12.86
N VAL A 66 0.19 16.75 13.80
CA VAL A 66 -0.36 17.84 14.64
C VAL A 66 -0.46 19.13 13.81
N GLY A 67 -1.65 19.74 13.81
CA GLY A 67 -1.91 21.00 13.10
C GLY A 67 -2.21 20.84 11.62
N ASP A 68 -2.52 19.63 11.17
CA ASP A 68 -2.99 19.38 9.82
C ASP A 68 -4.50 19.56 9.73
N ASP A 69 -4.94 20.56 8.98
CA ASP A 69 -6.36 20.87 8.79
C ASP A 69 -6.94 20.29 7.49
N LEU A 70 -6.15 19.47 6.76
CA LEU A 70 -6.61 18.88 5.51
C LEU A 70 -7.76 17.89 5.76
N GLU A 71 -8.79 17.98 4.95
CA GLU A 71 -9.83 16.98 4.80
C GLU A 71 -9.39 15.92 3.77
N ASN A 72 -9.90 14.71 3.82
CA ASN A 72 -9.63 13.64 2.85
C ASN A 72 -8.13 13.24 2.77
N ARG A 73 -7.50 12.98 3.91
CA ARG A 73 -6.11 12.52 3.99
C ARG A 73 -5.96 11.06 3.60
N PRO A 74 -4.90 10.66 2.88
CA PRO A 74 -4.63 9.24 2.62
C PRO A 74 -4.36 8.49 3.92
N LEU A 75 -4.88 7.24 4.00
CA LEU A 75 -4.69 6.34 5.13
C LEU A 75 -3.70 5.23 4.77
N VAL A 76 -2.72 4.97 5.63
CA VAL A 76 -1.78 3.86 5.48
C VAL A 76 -1.75 2.98 6.72
N PHE A 77 -1.91 1.67 6.55
CA PHE A 77 -1.76 0.68 7.61
C PHE A 77 -0.37 0.08 7.60
N PHE A 78 0.21 -0.14 8.80
CA PHE A 78 1.41 -0.92 8.96
C PHE A 78 1.20 -2.08 9.93
N LEU A 79 1.54 -3.30 9.47
CA LEU A 79 1.43 -4.54 10.21
C LEU A 79 2.81 -5.02 10.62
N PHE A 80 2.95 -5.44 11.87
CA PHE A 80 4.22 -5.89 12.42
C PHE A 80 4.65 -7.28 11.92
N GLY A 81 5.96 -7.52 11.94
CA GLY A 81 6.56 -8.82 11.74
C GLY A 81 6.49 -9.71 12.99
N GLY A 82 7.04 -10.93 12.88
CA GLY A 82 7.13 -11.87 14.01
C GLY A 82 6.55 -13.24 13.72
N SER A 83 6.58 -13.65 12.45
CA SER A 83 6.23 -15.03 12.01
C SER A 83 4.83 -15.49 12.43
N PHE A 84 3.90 -14.57 12.62
CA PHE A 84 2.53 -14.82 13.12
C PHE A 84 2.45 -15.37 14.56
N VAL A 85 3.57 -15.44 15.29
CA VAL A 85 3.63 -16.03 16.66
C VAL A 85 3.98 -15.00 17.73
N ALA A 86 4.54 -13.85 17.33
CA ALA A 86 4.97 -12.80 18.25
C ALA A 86 4.86 -11.42 17.58
N GLY A 87 5.02 -10.37 18.38
CA GLY A 87 4.97 -8.97 17.94
C GLY A 87 3.71 -8.25 18.38
N SER A 88 3.66 -6.96 18.13
CA SER A 88 2.52 -6.09 18.40
C SER A 88 2.62 -4.81 17.56
N LYS A 89 1.53 -4.06 17.47
CA LYS A 89 1.46 -2.74 16.86
C LYS A 89 2.47 -1.71 17.42
N THR A 90 3.10 -2.03 18.55
CA THR A 90 4.12 -1.19 19.20
C THR A 90 5.56 -1.62 18.91
N ASN A 91 5.79 -2.51 17.95
CA ASN A 91 7.13 -2.83 17.47
C ASN A 91 7.80 -1.55 16.95
N GLY A 92 9.11 -1.39 17.23
CA GLY A 92 9.84 -0.15 16.97
C GLY A 92 9.83 0.28 15.51
N ASP A 93 10.00 -0.66 14.58
CA ASP A 93 9.94 -0.45 13.13
C ASP A 93 8.54 0.04 12.67
N ILE A 94 7.48 -0.50 13.22
CA ILE A 94 6.10 -0.10 12.91
C ILE A 94 5.79 1.31 13.44
N VAL A 95 6.20 1.60 14.67
CA VAL A 95 6.06 2.93 15.28
C VAL A 95 6.83 3.97 14.46
N GLU A 96 8.04 3.64 14.02
CA GLU A 96 8.88 4.49 13.17
C GLU A 96 8.19 4.79 11.82
N LEU A 97 7.74 3.74 11.10
CA LEU A 97 7.04 3.88 9.83
C LEU A 97 5.77 4.73 9.98
N CYS A 98 4.90 4.42 10.96
CA CYS A 98 3.69 5.21 11.19
C CYS A 98 4.00 6.68 11.50
N THR A 99 5.03 6.94 12.34
CA THR A 99 5.42 8.30 12.72
C THR A 99 5.92 9.08 11.51
N ARG A 100 6.76 8.49 10.67
CA ARG A 100 7.33 9.14 9.49
C ARG A 100 6.27 9.43 8.43
N PHE A 101 5.40 8.45 8.12
CA PHE A 101 4.29 8.68 7.20
C PHE A 101 3.30 9.73 7.72
N ALA A 102 3.01 9.74 9.02
CA ALA A 102 2.18 10.81 9.60
C ALA A 102 2.84 12.18 9.44
N LYS A 103 4.16 12.32 9.69
CA LYS A 103 4.88 13.58 9.46
C LYS A 103 4.87 14.05 8.00
N MET A 104 4.66 13.16 7.04
CA MET A 104 4.50 13.49 5.62
C MET A 104 3.07 13.91 5.26
N GLY A 105 2.10 13.81 6.20
CA GLY A 105 0.71 14.22 5.99
C GLY A 105 -0.29 13.09 5.76
N TYR A 106 0.09 11.83 5.97
CA TYR A 106 -0.83 10.70 6.01
C TYR A 106 -1.52 10.60 7.38
N VAL A 107 -2.67 9.95 7.41
CA VAL A 107 -3.13 9.24 8.60
C VAL A 107 -2.48 7.86 8.57
N ALA A 108 -1.69 7.49 9.57
CA ALA A 108 -1.07 6.18 9.63
C ALA A 108 -1.67 5.35 10.78
N SER A 109 -1.80 4.04 10.58
CA SER A 109 -2.36 3.15 11.60
C SER A 109 -1.53 1.90 11.78
N ALA A 110 -1.11 1.64 13.01
CA ALA A 110 -0.51 0.37 13.42
C ALA A 110 -1.60 -0.54 13.99
N ILE A 111 -1.71 -1.76 13.51
CA ILE A 111 -2.76 -2.68 13.95
C ILE A 111 -2.20 -3.93 14.64
N ASP A 112 -2.87 -4.38 15.70
CA ASP A 112 -2.71 -5.75 16.19
C ASP A 112 -3.56 -6.69 15.32
N TYR A 113 -3.02 -7.85 14.99
CA TYR A 113 -3.74 -8.93 14.34
C TYR A 113 -3.56 -10.23 15.13
N ARG A 114 -4.44 -11.22 14.92
CA ARG A 114 -4.43 -12.47 15.67
C ARG A 114 -3.17 -13.29 15.39
N LEU A 115 -2.40 -13.54 16.46
CA LEU A 115 -1.26 -14.45 16.47
C LEU A 115 -1.71 -15.88 16.71
N THR A 116 -0.86 -16.85 16.35
CA THR A 116 -1.14 -18.26 16.55
C THR A 116 0.09 -19.04 17.03
N SER A 117 -0.10 -19.94 17.98
CA SER A 117 0.94 -20.88 18.38
C SER A 117 0.99 -22.14 17.48
N ASP A 118 0.01 -22.33 16.61
CA ASP A 118 -0.11 -23.53 15.78
C ASP A 118 1.09 -23.73 14.88
N LEU A 119 1.69 -22.64 14.37
CA LEU A 119 2.92 -22.69 13.57
C LEU A 119 4.12 -23.25 14.32
N ILE A 120 4.18 -23.11 15.65
CA ILE A 120 5.26 -23.65 16.48
C ILE A 120 5.04 -25.12 16.74
N TRP A 121 3.80 -25.51 17.06
CA TRP A 121 3.49 -26.87 17.50
C TRP A 121 3.13 -27.82 16.35
N PHE A 122 2.57 -27.29 15.28
CA PHE A 122 2.07 -28.06 14.13
C PHE A 122 2.45 -27.38 12.81
N PRO A 123 3.78 -27.18 12.52
CA PRO A 123 4.21 -26.45 11.33
C PRO A 123 3.88 -27.24 10.06
N ASN A 124 2.96 -26.70 9.28
CA ASN A 124 2.61 -27.21 7.95
C ASN A 124 1.93 -26.08 7.14
N SER A 125 1.76 -26.30 5.85
CA SER A 125 1.20 -25.29 4.94
C SER A 125 -0.21 -24.83 5.36
N GLU A 126 -1.03 -25.75 5.89
CA GLU A 126 -2.40 -25.41 6.32
C GLU A 126 -2.38 -24.43 7.52
N THR A 127 -1.53 -24.68 8.53
CA THR A 127 -1.40 -23.78 9.68
C THR A 127 -0.83 -22.43 9.28
N ALA A 128 0.10 -22.37 8.31
CA ALA A 128 0.64 -21.15 7.76
C ALA A 128 -0.43 -20.34 7.01
N TYR A 129 -1.18 -20.99 6.13
CA TYR A 129 -2.29 -20.35 5.42
C TYR A 129 -3.37 -19.82 6.38
N ARG A 130 -3.73 -20.59 7.42
CA ARG A 130 -4.69 -20.14 8.44
C ARG A 130 -4.19 -18.93 9.21
N ALA A 131 -2.89 -18.87 9.53
CA ALA A 131 -2.29 -17.72 10.20
C ALA A 131 -2.37 -16.47 9.30
N THR A 132 -2.01 -16.60 8.02
CA THR A 132 -2.12 -15.53 7.03
C THR A 132 -3.58 -15.08 6.86
N ALA A 133 -4.53 -16.01 6.72
CA ALA A 133 -5.95 -15.69 6.59
C ALA A 133 -6.51 -14.93 7.80
N LYS A 134 -6.09 -15.28 9.04
CA LYS A 134 -6.44 -14.50 10.23
C LYS A 134 -5.96 -13.06 10.13
N GLY A 135 -4.69 -12.85 9.73
CA GLY A 135 -4.13 -11.52 9.53
C GLY A 135 -4.87 -10.73 8.44
N ILE A 136 -5.21 -11.35 7.31
CA ILE A 136 -6.00 -10.73 6.23
C ILE A 136 -7.37 -10.29 6.74
N HIS A 137 -8.09 -11.16 7.45
CA HIS A 137 -9.40 -10.83 8.02
C HIS A 137 -9.33 -9.67 9.03
N ASP A 138 -8.25 -9.60 9.81
CA ASP A 138 -8.07 -8.56 10.82
C ASP A 138 -7.68 -7.22 10.17
N LEU A 139 -6.81 -7.21 9.16
CA LEU A 139 -6.53 -6.02 8.34
C LEU A 139 -7.80 -5.49 7.68
N LYS A 140 -8.56 -6.37 7.00
CA LYS A 140 -9.84 -6.02 6.38
C LYS A 140 -10.86 -5.51 7.42
N GLY A 141 -10.85 -6.04 8.63
CA GLY A 141 -11.63 -5.53 9.75
C GLY A 141 -11.24 -4.11 10.19
N ALA A 142 -9.94 -3.80 10.22
CA ALA A 142 -9.45 -2.45 10.52
C ALA A 142 -9.83 -1.43 9.42
N ILE A 143 -9.74 -1.81 8.15
CA ILE A 143 -10.18 -0.95 7.03
C ILE A 143 -11.67 -0.64 7.17
N ARG A 144 -12.50 -1.65 7.43
CA ARG A 144 -13.95 -1.47 7.64
C ARG A 144 -14.26 -0.57 8.82
N TRP A 145 -13.46 -0.65 9.88
CA TRP A 145 -13.62 0.23 11.05
C TRP A 145 -13.41 1.70 10.67
N PHE A 146 -12.39 2.02 9.86
CA PHE A 146 -12.16 3.38 9.39
C PHE A 146 -13.28 3.87 8.48
N ARG A 147 -13.81 3.03 7.58
CA ARG A 147 -14.96 3.38 6.72
C ARG A 147 -16.22 3.65 7.56
N MET A 148 -16.47 2.83 8.58
CA MET A 148 -17.56 3.07 9.54
C MET A 148 -17.36 4.38 10.31
N ASN A 149 -16.12 4.64 10.79
CA ASN A 149 -15.82 5.87 11.53
C ASN A 149 -16.01 7.11 10.65
N ASP A 150 -15.58 7.04 9.41
CA ASP A 150 -15.75 8.12 8.45
C ASP A 150 -17.23 8.44 8.19
N GLU A 151 -18.06 7.43 7.91
CA GLU A 151 -19.50 7.60 7.69
C GLU A 151 -20.22 8.20 8.90
N LEU A 152 -19.88 7.74 10.11
CA LEU A 152 -20.64 8.11 11.31
C LEU A 152 -20.10 9.37 12.00
N TYR A 153 -18.80 9.62 11.94
CA TYR A 153 -18.14 10.64 12.75
C TYR A 153 -17.17 11.52 11.97
N ASN A 154 -16.60 11.03 10.87
CA ASN A 154 -15.51 11.66 10.10
C ASN A 154 -14.37 12.19 11.01
N GLU A 155 -14.03 11.42 12.05
CA GLU A 155 -13.11 11.87 13.10
C GLU A 155 -11.68 12.05 12.58
N TYR A 156 -11.27 11.17 11.66
CA TYR A 156 -9.91 11.13 11.14
C TYR A 156 -9.77 11.75 9.74
N ARG A 157 -10.83 12.26 9.15
CA ARG A 157 -10.84 12.99 7.88
C ARG A 157 -10.03 12.27 6.79
N ILE A 158 -10.28 10.99 6.61
CA ILE A 158 -9.57 10.16 5.64
C ILE A 158 -10.22 10.19 4.26
N ASP A 159 -9.41 9.92 3.24
CA ASP A 159 -9.90 9.65 1.89
C ASP A 159 -10.12 8.14 1.70
N LEU A 160 -11.37 7.75 1.51
CA LEU A 160 -11.75 6.34 1.35
C LEU A 160 -11.26 5.70 0.03
N GLU A 161 -10.83 6.53 -0.93
CA GLU A 161 -10.25 6.09 -2.20
C GLU A 161 -8.71 6.07 -2.17
N ARG A 162 -8.09 6.47 -1.04
CA ARG A 162 -6.64 6.50 -0.84
C ARG A 162 -6.25 5.77 0.45
N ILE A 163 -6.64 4.48 0.53
CA ILE A 163 -6.30 3.58 1.63
C ILE A 163 -5.21 2.62 1.16
N TYR A 164 -4.15 2.48 1.94
CA TYR A 164 -2.98 1.65 1.63
C TYR A 164 -2.67 0.72 2.79
N ALA A 165 -2.09 -0.44 2.47
CA ALA A 165 -1.70 -1.40 3.49
C ALA A 165 -0.26 -1.85 3.28
N GLY A 166 0.50 -1.95 4.36
CA GLY A 166 1.86 -2.41 4.33
C GLY A 166 2.24 -3.15 5.60
N GLY A 167 3.47 -3.58 5.67
CA GLY A 167 3.97 -4.26 6.86
C GLY A 167 5.36 -4.80 6.67
N VAL A 168 5.84 -5.42 7.73
CA VAL A 168 7.17 -6.02 7.83
C VAL A 168 7.04 -7.53 7.93
N SER A 169 7.78 -8.32 7.11
CA SER A 169 7.85 -9.78 7.23
C SER A 169 6.44 -10.42 7.22
N ALA A 170 6.01 -11.07 8.29
CA ALA A 170 4.66 -11.64 8.42
C ALA A 170 3.55 -10.60 8.16
N GLY A 171 3.71 -9.36 8.61
CA GLY A 171 2.77 -8.28 8.33
C GLY A 171 2.74 -7.88 6.86
N ALA A 172 3.89 -7.90 6.18
CA ALA A 172 3.96 -7.70 4.74
C ALA A 172 3.30 -8.85 3.97
N ILE A 173 3.51 -10.11 4.41
CA ILE A 173 2.80 -11.28 3.85
C ILE A 173 1.29 -11.09 3.98
N VAL A 174 0.78 -10.58 5.11
CA VAL A 174 -0.65 -10.27 5.26
C VAL A 174 -1.09 -9.25 4.21
N ALA A 175 -0.41 -8.12 4.09
CA ALA A 175 -0.80 -7.04 3.18
C ALA A 175 -0.77 -7.48 1.71
N VAL A 176 0.29 -8.18 1.28
CA VAL A 176 0.45 -8.71 -0.08
C VAL A 176 -0.65 -9.72 -0.42
N ASN A 177 -0.89 -10.69 0.48
CA ASN A 177 -1.92 -11.71 0.21
C ASN A 177 -3.35 -11.16 0.39
N ALA A 178 -3.56 -10.09 1.17
CA ALA A 178 -4.85 -9.40 1.23
C ALA A 178 -5.18 -8.66 -0.07
N ALA A 179 -4.14 -8.25 -0.83
CA ALA A 179 -4.26 -7.58 -2.11
C ALA A 179 -4.56 -8.55 -3.25
N TYR A 180 -3.83 -9.67 -3.33
CA TYR A 180 -3.79 -10.51 -4.52
C TYR A 180 -4.52 -11.86 -4.38
N LEU A 181 -4.87 -12.31 -3.17
CA LEU A 181 -5.80 -13.42 -2.95
C LEU A 181 -7.22 -12.82 -2.87
N ASP A 182 -7.82 -12.49 -3.98
CA ASP A 182 -9.09 -11.76 -4.05
C ASP A 182 -10.22 -12.53 -4.74
N GLN A 183 -9.93 -13.68 -5.35
CA GLN A 183 -10.91 -14.54 -6.00
C GLN A 183 -11.10 -15.85 -5.23
N GLU A 184 -12.36 -16.31 -5.12
CA GLU A 184 -12.67 -17.59 -4.45
C GLU A 184 -11.98 -18.81 -5.09
N SER A 185 -11.70 -18.75 -6.41
CA SER A 185 -10.99 -19.79 -7.16
C SER A 185 -9.51 -19.94 -6.78
N GLU A 186 -8.93 -18.95 -6.15
CA GLU A 186 -7.54 -18.88 -5.72
C GLU A 186 -7.33 -19.47 -4.33
N ILE A 187 -8.40 -19.65 -3.58
CA ILE A 187 -8.33 -20.22 -2.23
C ILE A 187 -7.75 -21.64 -2.29
N PRO A 188 -6.62 -21.93 -1.64
CA PRO A 188 -6.10 -23.27 -1.53
C PRO A 188 -7.16 -24.25 -1.05
N SER A 189 -7.31 -25.39 -1.71
CA SER A 189 -8.40 -26.36 -1.46
C SER A 189 -8.49 -26.80 0.02
N SER A 190 -7.37 -26.84 0.74
CA SER A 190 -7.30 -27.13 2.17
C SER A 190 -7.90 -26.04 3.05
N LEU A 191 -8.06 -24.82 2.54
CA LEU A 191 -8.56 -23.65 3.26
C LEU A 191 -10.02 -23.30 2.96
N VAL A 192 -10.61 -23.82 1.90
CA VAL A 192 -11.96 -23.44 1.44
C VAL A 192 -12.98 -23.48 2.58
N ASN A 193 -13.01 -24.57 3.35
CA ASN A 193 -13.95 -24.68 4.47
C ASN A 193 -13.66 -23.65 5.58
N TYR A 194 -12.38 -23.47 5.93
CA TYR A 194 -11.97 -22.50 6.95
C TYR A 194 -12.36 -21.07 6.54
N ILE A 195 -12.06 -20.66 5.33
CA ILE A 195 -12.40 -19.33 4.79
C ILE A 195 -13.92 -19.12 4.80
N ASN A 196 -14.70 -20.08 4.29
CA ASN A 196 -16.17 -19.97 4.23
C ASN A 196 -16.81 -19.88 5.62
N GLU A 197 -16.31 -20.64 6.61
CA GLU A 197 -16.80 -20.60 7.98
C GLU A 197 -16.41 -19.30 8.73
N ASN A 198 -15.42 -18.56 8.24
CA ASN A 198 -14.89 -17.35 8.87
C ASN A 198 -15.19 -16.04 8.09
N GLY A 199 -16.21 -16.03 7.23
CA GLY A 199 -16.68 -14.83 6.56
C GLY A 199 -16.12 -14.60 5.16
N GLY A 200 -15.67 -15.66 4.47
CA GLY A 200 -15.10 -15.56 3.13
C GLY A 200 -13.73 -14.88 3.10
N LEU A 201 -13.31 -14.42 1.94
CA LEU A 201 -12.02 -13.73 1.75
C LEU A 201 -11.92 -12.40 2.52
N THR A 202 -13.05 -11.77 2.83
CA THR A 202 -13.06 -10.49 3.56
C THR A 202 -13.09 -10.68 5.08
N GLY A 203 -13.46 -11.88 5.54
CA GLY A 203 -13.56 -12.20 6.95
C GLY A 203 -14.65 -11.45 7.71
N ASN A 204 -14.73 -11.69 9.02
CA ASN A 204 -15.76 -11.12 9.90
C ASN A 204 -15.17 -10.49 11.19
N SER A 205 -13.94 -10.01 11.14
CA SER A 205 -13.23 -9.47 12.32
C SER A 205 -13.72 -8.09 12.79
N GLY A 206 -14.75 -7.53 12.18
CA GLY A 206 -15.42 -6.27 12.56
C GLY A 206 -16.14 -5.64 11.38
N ASN A 207 -17.28 -5.00 11.65
CA ASN A 207 -18.07 -4.18 10.73
C ASN A 207 -18.26 -4.78 9.32
N PRO A 208 -18.79 -6.01 9.20
CA PRO A 208 -18.82 -6.74 7.92
C PRO A 208 -19.73 -6.10 6.85
N GLU A 209 -20.53 -5.10 7.22
CA GLU A 209 -21.39 -4.31 6.33
C GLU A 209 -20.64 -3.27 5.50
N TYR A 210 -19.39 -2.96 5.87
CA TYR A 210 -18.56 -1.99 5.15
C TYR A 210 -17.62 -2.69 4.18
N ASP A 211 -17.20 -1.96 3.15
CA ASP A 211 -16.19 -2.41 2.20
C ASP A 211 -14.79 -2.45 2.84
N SER A 212 -13.94 -3.35 2.37
CA SER A 212 -12.58 -3.56 2.87
C SER A 212 -11.49 -3.41 1.80
N ASN A 213 -11.82 -2.78 0.67
CA ASN A 213 -10.86 -2.54 -0.40
C ASN A 213 -9.82 -1.49 0.01
N PHE A 214 -8.61 -1.64 -0.54
CA PHE A 214 -7.51 -0.69 -0.42
C PHE A 214 -6.77 -0.60 -1.76
N HIS A 215 -5.86 0.37 -1.92
CA HIS A 215 -5.47 0.88 -3.24
C HIS A 215 -3.97 0.76 -3.53
N GLY A 216 -3.20 0.12 -2.66
CA GLY A 216 -1.78 -0.16 -2.89
C GLY A 216 -1.11 -0.79 -1.69
N VAL A 217 0.07 -1.39 -1.93
CA VAL A 217 0.81 -2.20 -0.96
C VAL A 217 2.21 -1.66 -0.72
N ILE A 218 2.64 -1.60 0.56
CA ILE A 218 4.04 -1.38 0.97
C ILE A 218 4.56 -2.69 1.57
N ASN A 219 5.39 -3.39 0.81
CA ASN A 219 5.88 -4.73 1.12
C ASN A 219 7.33 -4.69 1.62
N LEU A 220 7.54 -4.86 2.93
CA LEU A 220 8.87 -4.92 3.53
C LEU A 220 9.22 -6.35 3.89
N CYS A 221 10.03 -7.02 3.06
CA CYS A 221 10.46 -8.42 3.21
C CYS A 221 9.30 -9.42 3.30
N GLY A 222 8.24 -9.23 2.52
CA GLY A 222 7.12 -10.17 2.43
C GLY A 222 7.14 -11.02 1.17
N ALA A 223 6.10 -11.84 1.01
CA ALA A 223 5.93 -12.74 -0.12
C ALA A 223 4.45 -13.02 -0.40
N VAL A 224 4.13 -13.39 -1.64
CA VAL A 224 2.82 -13.93 -2.02
C VAL A 224 2.83 -15.47 -1.97
N GLY A 225 1.70 -16.06 -1.59
CA GLY A 225 1.58 -17.51 -1.46
C GLY A 225 1.50 -18.26 -2.81
N ASN A 226 1.02 -17.58 -3.85
CA ASN A 226 1.03 -18.08 -5.22
C ASN A 226 1.14 -16.89 -6.18
N ASN A 227 2.12 -16.95 -7.07
CA ASN A 227 2.37 -15.89 -8.05
C ASN A 227 1.26 -15.75 -9.11
N GLU A 228 0.50 -16.81 -9.35
CA GLU A 228 -0.65 -16.81 -10.29
C GLU A 228 -1.85 -15.98 -9.78
N TRP A 229 -1.87 -15.58 -8.51
CA TRP A 229 -2.90 -14.68 -7.98
C TRP A 229 -2.74 -13.24 -8.47
N ILE A 230 -1.54 -12.89 -8.94
CA ILE A 230 -1.27 -11.57 -9.51
C ILE A 230 -1.78 -11.53 -10.95
N ILE A 231 -2.72 -10.64 -11.24
CA ILE A 231 -3.35 -10.49 -12.56
C ILE A 231 -3.22 -9.06 -13.10
N THR A 232 -3.50 -8.87 -14.39
CA THR A 232 -3.51 -7.52 -15.01
C THR A 232 -4.59 -6.66 -14.38
N GLY A 233 -4.21 -5.45 -13.97
CA GLY A 233 -5.09 -4.46 -13.34
C GLY A 233 -5.07 -4.48 -11.82
N ASP A 234 -4.24 -5.32 -11.20
CA ASP A 234 -4.04 -5.34 -9.76
C ASP A 234 -3.48 -4.02 -9.21
N ILE A 235 -3.75 -3.79 -7.93
CA ILE A 235 -3.31 -2.59 -7.22
C ILE A 235 -1.79 -2.51 -7.13
N PRO A 236 -1.22 -1.29 -7.15
CA PRO A 236 0.23 -1.08 -7.15
C PRO A 236 0.91 -1.59 -5.88
N ILE A 237 2.19 -1.94 -6.02
CA ILE A 237 3.04 -2.41 -4.92
C ILE A 237 4.43 -1.81 -4.97
N VAL A 238 4.93 -1.34 -3.82
CA VAL A 238 6.34 -1.06 -3.60
C VAL A 238 6.94 -2.09 -2.68
N SER A 239 8.06 -2.67 -3.05
CA SER A 239 8.75 -3.72 -2.30
C SER A 239 10.16 -3.31 -1.91
N ILE A 240 10.58 -3.66 -0.69
CA ILE A 240 11.94 -3.48 -0.19
C ILE A 240 12.40 -4.81 0.43
N HIS A 241 13.54 -5.38 -0.03
CA HIS A 241 13.96 -6.71 0.37
C HIS A 241 15.48 -6.90 0.32
N GLY A 242 16.04 -7.73 1.19
CA GLY A 242 17.44 -8.18 1.15
C GLY A 242 17.64 -9.40 0.25
N THR A 243 18.73 -9.46 -0.55
CA THR A 243 18.94 -10.58 -1.47
C THR A 243 19.34 -11.90 -0.80
N GLU A 244 19.90 -11.83 0.41
CA GLU A 244 20.33 -12.97 1.20
C GLU A 244 19.33 -13.32 2.32
N ASP A 245 18.07 -12.90 2.18
CA ASP A 245 17.02 -13.15 3.17
C ASP A 245 16.83 -14.66 3.40
N THR A 246 17.17 -15.11 4.62
CA THR A 246 17.12 -16.51 5.04
C THR A 246 15.78 -16.90 5.68
N ILE A 247 14.87 -15.95 5.88
CA ILE A 247 13.57 -16.15 6.54
C ILE A 247 12.43 -16.18 5.52
N VAL A 248 12.33 -15.10 4.72
CA VAL A 248 11.37 -14.97 3.61
C VAL A 248 12.17 -14.85 2.32
N PRO A 249 12.13 -15.82 1.41
CA PRO A 249 12.91 -15.79 0.19
C PRO A 249 12.71 -14.49 -0.61
N TYR A 250 13.81 -13.88 -1.08
CA TYR A 250 13.79 -12.72 -1.99
C TYR A 250 13.15 -13.05 -3.35
N GLY A 251 13.46 -14.24 -3.88
CA GLY A 251 12.88 -14.80 -5.11
C GLY A 251 11.84 -15.89 -4.79
N GLU A 252 11.75 -16.91 -5.64
CA GLU A 252 11.02 -18.15 -5.36
C GLU A 252 11.79 -19.00 -4.38
N GLY A 253 11.13 -19.51 -3.34
CA GLY A 253 11.79 -20.34 -2.36
C GLY A 253 10.87 -20.85 -1.24
N LEU A 254 11.49 -21.48 -0.23
CA LEU A 254 10.76 -22.08 0.89
C LEU A 254 10.94 -21.27 2.18
N ILE A 255 9.84 -20.96 2.85
CA ILE A 255 9.87 -20.60 4.26
C ILE A 255 10.02 -21.87 5.08
N THR A 256 11.12 -21.95 5.86
CA THR A 256 11.49 -23.16 6.63
C THR A 256 11.44 -22.97 8.15
N LEU A 257 10.96 -21.81 8.63
CA LEU A 257 10.84 -21.52 10.07
C LEU A 257 10.02 -22.59 10.79
N PHE A 258 10.43 -22.94 11.98
CA PHE A 258 9.79 -23.96 12.85
C PHE A 258 9.70 -25.36 12.20
N GLY A 259 10.40 -25.62 11.08
CA GLY A 259 10.26 -26.85 10.30
C GLY A 259 9.14 -26.81 9.25
N LEU A 260 8.57 -25.65 8.99
CA LEU A 260 7.67 -25.41 7.86
C LEU A 260 8.44 -25.65 6.55
N ASN A 261 7.77 -26.15 5.54
CA ASN A 261 8.25 -26.20 4.15
C ASN A 261 7.11 -25.64 3.28
N MET A 262 7.08 -24.32 3.15
CA MET A 262 6.04 -23.62 2.39
C MET A 262 6.69 -22.83 1.28
N GLU A 263 6.36 -23.17 0.05
CA GLU A 263 6.77 -22.42 -1.12
C GLU A 263 6.07 -21.06 -1.15
N VAL A 264 6.84 -20.01 -1.44
CA VAL A 264 6.37 -18.65 -1.59
C VAL A 264 7.15 -17.92 -2.67
N PHE A 265 6.62 -16.81 -3.13
CA PHE A 265 7.22 -15.95 -4.14
C PHE A 265 7.50 -14.59 -3.51
N GLY A 266 8.78 -14.28 -3.33
CA GLY A 266 9.24 -13.05 -2.69
C GLY A 266 9.19 -11.83 -3.60
N SER A 267 9.69 -10.72 -3.08
CA SER A 267 9.55 -9.41 -3.70
C SER A 267 10.11 -9.32 -5.13
N PHE A 268 11.15 -10.08 -5.45
CA PHE A 268 11.71 -10.10 -6.81
C PHE A 268 10.70 -10.68 -7.81
N ILE A 269 10.13 -11.85 -7.50
CA ILE A 269 9.14 -12.49 -8.39
C ILE A 269 7.85 -11.67 -8.47
N ILE A 270 7.38 -11.11 -7.36
CA ILE A 270 6.22 -10.22 -7.34
C ILE A 270 6.46 -9.05 -8.30
N ASN A 271 7.60 -8.36 -8.19
CA ASN A 271 7.91 -7.20 -9.04
C ASN A 271 7.99 -7.57 -10.52
N GLU A 272 8.71 -8.68 -10.87
CA GLU A 272 8.79 -9.16 -12.25
C GLU A 272 7.39 -9.44 -12.82
N THR A 273 6.56 -10.19 -12.09
CA THR A 273 5.19 -10.53 -12.52
C THR A 273 4.32 -9.29 -12.70
N MET A 274 4.35 -8.37 -11.74
CA MET A 274 3.61 -7.12 -11.81
C MET A 274 3.96 -6.33 -13.08
N LEU A 275 5.27 -6.17 -13.36
CA LEU A 275 5.75 -5.44 -14.54
C LEU A 275 5.43 -6.16 -15.85
N GLU A 276 5.56 -7.49 -15.92
CA GLU A 276 5.19 -8.30 -17.09
C GLU A 276 3.69 -8.17 -17.43
N LEU A 277 2.83 -8.02 -16.42
CA LEU A 277 1.40 -7.81 -16.57
C LEU A 277 1.00 -6.36 -16.84
N GLY A 278 1.97 -5.42 -16.83
CA GLY A 278 1.75 -3.99 -17.02
C GLY A 278 1.18 -3.28 -15.78
N ASN A 279 1.27 -3.89 -14.60
CA ASN A 279 0.87 -3.29 -13.33
C ASN A 279 1.98 -2.38 -12.79
N ASN A 280 1.61 -1.43 -11.93
CA ASN A 280 2.56 -0.50 -11.31
C ASN A 280 3.29 -1.18 -10.13
N SER A 281 4.60 -1.32 -10.23
CA SER A 281 5.44 -1.95 -9.21
C SER A 281 6.83 -1.33 -9.15
N ALA A 282 7.41 -1.24 -7.95
CA ALA A 282 8.80 -0.87 -7.75
C ALA A 282 9.46 -1.75 -6.68
N LEU A 283 10.75 -2.04 -6.87
CA LEU A 283 11.53 -2.88 -5.95
C LEU A 283 12.86 -2.22 -5.62
N TYR A 284 13.10 -1.96 -4.32
CA TYR A 284 14.42 -1.66 -3.80
C TYR A 284 15.10 -2.91 -3.25
N THR A 285 16.31 -3.15 -3.65
CA THR A 285 17.08 -4.35 -3.30
C THR A 285 18.28 -4.00 -2.43
N PHE A 286 18.29 -4.47 -1.19
CA PHE A 286 19.46 -4.45 -0.34
C PHE A 286 20.36 -5.63 -0.67
N VAL A 287 21.38 -5.39 -1.52
CA VAL A 287 22.27 -6.47 -2.00
C VAL A 287 23.16 -6.98 -0.89
N GLY A 288 23.15 -8.30 -0.67
CA GLY A 288 23.95 -8.98 0.34
C GLY A 288 23.38 -8.89 1.76
N GLU A 289 22.23 -8.27 1.95
CA GLU A 289 21.59 -8.16 3.26
C GLU A 289 20.58 -9.29 3.49
N ASP A 290 20.46 -9.69 4.75
CA ASP A 290 19.53 -10.70 5.25
C ASP A 290 18.15 -10.08 5.56
N HIS A 291 17.32 -10.76 6.30
CA HIS A 291 15.95 -10.39 6.66
C HIS A 291 15.87 -9.05 7.42
N ASN A 292 14.92 -8.19 7.04
CA ASN A 292 14.68 -6.87 7.61
C ASN A 292 15.90 -5.94 7.61
N PRO A 293 16.56 -5.71 6.47
CA PRO A 293 17.79 -4.91 6.37
C PRO A 293 17.62 -3.47 6.88
N PHE A 294 16.42 -2.92 6.79
CA PHE A 294 16.10 -1.57 7.28
C PHE A 294 16.22 -1.43 8.81
N ASN A 295 16.19 -2.51 9.58
CA ASN A 295 16.41 -2.50 11.03
C ASN A 295 17.90 -2.48 11.41
N ASN A 296 18.82 -2.60 10.45
CA ASN A 296 20.26 -2.68 10.71
C ASN A 296 20.88 -1.31 11.02
N SER A 297 20.28 -0.21 10.54
CA SER A 297 20.75 1.17 10.78
C SER A 297 19.70 2.21 10.42
N ASP A 298 19.83 3.41 10.99
CA ASP A 298 19.00 4.57 10.64
C ASP A 298 19.09 4.89 9.14
N VAL A 299 20.26 4.76 8.53
CA VAL A 299 20.46 4.97 7.09
C VAL A 299 19.67 3.98 6.24
N ALA A 300 19.62 2.71 6.64
CA ALA A 300 18.84 1.71 5.91
C ALA A 300 17.33 1.94 6.07
N MET A 301 16.89 2.40 7.24
CA MET A 301 15.50 2.82 7.45
C MET A 301 15.18 4.07 6.62
N ASP A 302 16.07 5.07 6.56
CA ASP A 302 15.89 6.26 5.71
C ASP A 302 15.71 5.88 4.24
N ILE A 303 16.59 5.04 3.69
CA ILE A 303 16.48 4.53 2.31
C ILE A 303 15.14 3.84 2.09
N THR A 304 14.72 3.01 3.04
CA THR A 304 13.45 2.26 2.95
C THR A 304 12.24 3.19 2.91
N VAL A 305 12.21 4.16 3.83
CA VAL A 305 11.11 5.13 3.88
C VAL A 305 11.11 6.03 2.65
N GLU A 306 12.27 6.53 2.22
CA GLU A 306 12.39 7.39 1.05
C GLU A 306 11.93 6.69 -0.23
N PHE A 307 12.34 5.44 -0.43
CA PHE A 307 11.93 4.67 -1.61
C PHE A 307 10.42 4.36 -1.60
N ALA A 308 9.88 3.92 -0.46
CA ALA A 308 8.44 3.68 -0.32
C ALA A 308 7.64 4.98 -0.51
N ARG A 309 8.08 6.07 0.11
CA ARG A 309 7.47 7.40 0.00
C ARG A 309 7.39 7.90 -1.45
N ASP A 310 8.50 7.82 -2.20
CA ASP A 310 8.55 8.32 -3.57
C ASP A 310 7.54 7.58 -4.46
N PHE A 311 7.49 6.25 -4.35
CA PHE A 311 6.48 5.45 -5.04
C PHE A 311 5.05 5.79 -4.59
N MET A 312 4.84 5.93 -3.28
CA MET A 312 3.52 6.23 -2.73
C MET A 312 3.04 7.62 -3.11
N LYS A 313 3.94 8.61 -3.19
CA LYS A 313 3.59 9.96 -3.64
C LYS A 313 3.00 9.95 -5.06
N ASP A 314 3.59 9.18 -5.97
CA ASP A 314 3.11 9.08 -7.36
C ASP A 314 1.70 8.45 -7.45
N ILE A 315 1.34 7.60 -6.47
CA ILE A 315 0.01 6.99 -6.39
C ILE A 315 -0.99 7.91 -5.70
N VAL A 316 -0.60 8.53 -4.59
CA VAL A 316 -1.44 9.44 -3.80
C VAL A 316 -1.73 10.71 -4.60
N CYS A 317 -0.73 11.18 -5.31
CA CYS A 317 -0.78 12.34 -6.18
C CYS A 317 -0.37 11.91 -7.59
N PRO A 318 -1.20 11.14 -8.29
CA PRO A 318 -0.91 10.87 -9.67
C PRO A 318 -0.71 12.22 -10.33
N ASN A 319 0.50 12.42 -10.89
CA ASN A 319 0.76 13.62 -11.67
C ASN A 319 -0.46 13.79 -12.55
N SER A 320 -1.24 14.84 -12.29
CA SER A 320 -2.24 15.30 -13.26
C SER A 320 -1.46 15.29 -14.55
N GLU A 321 -1.73 14.36 -15.46
CA GLU A 321 -0.98 14.07 -16.70
C GLU A 321 -0.12 15.28 -17.02
N GLU A 322 1.23 15.12 -17.23
CA GLU A 322 1.92 16.15 -18.01
C GLU A 322 0.91 16.50 -19.09
N PHE A 323 0.24 17.64 -18.94
CA PHE A 323 -0.84 17.99 -19.88
C PHE A 323 -0.16 17.91 -21.23
N LEU A 324 -0.36 16.80 -21.95
CA LEU A 324 0.14 16.65 -23.31
C LEU A 324 -0.36 17.89 -24.06
N GLY A 325 0.45 18.95 -24.00
CA GLY A 325 0.08 20.26 -24.49
C GLY A 325 0.33 21.44 -23.56
N ASP A 326 0.71 21.26 -22.29
CA ASP A 326 1.27 22.32 -21.43
C ASP A 326 2.74 22.55 -21.80
N LEU A 327 2.94 23.39 -22.80
CA LEU A 327 4.25 23.64 -23.39
C LEU A 327 5.04 24.72 -22.66
N ASN A 328 4.42 25.43 -21.74
CA ASN A 328 5.06 26.44 -20.91
C ASN A 328 5.30 25.96 -19.44
N GLU A 329 4.87 24.73 -19.12
CA GLU A 329 5.02 24.09 -17.81
C GLU A 329 4.38 24.89 -16.66
N ASP A 330 3.27 25.63 -16.94
CA ASP A 330 2.54 26.41 -15.94
C ASP A 330 1.39 25.62 -15.29
N ASN A 331 1.26 24.33 -15.59
CA ASN A 331 0.22 23.39 -15.16
C ASN A 331 -1.20 23.82 -15.56
N THR A 332 -1.34 24.59 -16.66
CA THR A 332 -2.64 25.07 -17.11
C THR A 332 -2.75 24.99 -18.63
N LEU A 333 -3.52 24.04 -19.18
CA LEU A 333 -3.83 24.04 -20.61
C LEU A 333 -4.62 25.26 -21.02
N ASN A 334 -3.97 26.19 -21.71
CA ASN A 334 -4.56 27.45 -22.13
C ASN A 334 -4.06 27.92 -23.52
N ILE A 335 -4.48 29.12 -23.92
CA ILE A 335 -4.11 29.69 -25.23
C ILE A 335 -2.59 29.90 -25.37
N GLN A 336 -1.84 30.00 -24.29
CA GLN A 336 -0.39 30.21 -24.34
C GLN A 336 0.33 28.98 -24.87
N ASP A 337 -0.13 27.79 -24.49
CA ASP A 337 0.38 26.50 -24.99
C ASP A 337 0.13 26.33 -26.48
N ILE A 338 -1.08 26.71 -26.91
CA ILE A 338 -1.43 26.71 -28.35
C ILE A 338 -0.51 27.65 -29.14
N ILE A 339 -0.19 28.81 -28.58
CA ILE A 339 0.73 29.76 -29.21
C ILE A 339 2.14 29.18 -29.34
N ILE A 340 2.63 28.48 -28.30
CA ILE A 340 3.94 27.81 -28.33
C ILE A 340 3.92 26.70 -29.37
N LEU A 341 2.88 25.85 -29.41
CA LEU A 341 2.74 24.76 -30.37
C LEU A 341 2.75 25.29 -31.81
N VAL A 342 1.99 26.35 -32.11
CA VAL A 342 1.92 26.98 -33.43
C VAL A 342 3.27 27.60 -33.84
N ASN A 343 4.00 28.15 -32.88
CA ASN A 343 5.34 28.70 -33.13
C ASN A 343 6.36 27.60 -33.41
N ILE A 344 6.30 26.45 -32.71
CA ILE A 344 7.16 25.28 -33.02
C ILE A 344 6.87 24.73 -34.42
N GLU A 345 5.62 24.57 -34.83
CA GLU A 345 5.26 24.11 -36.18
C GLU A 345 5.69 25.11 -37.22
N SER A 346 5.55 26.40 -37.00
CA SER A 346 5.98 27.46 -37.91
C SER A 346 7.50 27.43 -38.08
N PHE A 347 8.28 27.18 -37.01
CA PHE A 347 9.74 27.10 -37.04
C PHE A 347 10.22 25.85 -37.82
N ASN A 348 9.54 24.70 -37.64
CA ASN A 348 9.85 23.46 -38.34
C ASN A 348 9.60 23.57 -39.88
N ASN A 349 8.58 24.32 -40.26
CA ASN A 349 8.30 24.59 -41.67
C ASN A 349 9.35 25.53 -42.35
N TYR A 350 10.11 26.30 -41.55
CA TYR A 350 11.21 27.14 -42.06
C TYR A 350 12.55 26.40 -42.23
N ILE A 351 12.73 25.28 -41.49
CA ILE A 351 14.01 24.55 -41.44
C ILE A 351 14.08 23.39 -42.47
N ILE A 352 12.97 22.94 -43.02
CA ILE A 352 12.95 21.89 -44.04
C ILE A 352 12.86 22.54 -45.44
N PRO A 353 13.94 22.64 -46.22
CA PRO A 353 13.85 23.07 -47.62
C PRO A 353 13.03 22.04 -48.39
N GLN A 354 11.94 22.46 -49.01
CA GLN A 354 11.19 21.66 -49.98
C GLN A 354 12.11 21.28 -51.16
N ASN A 355 12.74 20.11 -51.10
CA ASN A 355 13.42 19.53 -52.28
C ASN A 355 12.35 19.17 -53.30
N LYS A 356 12.04 20.10 -54.23
CA LYS A 356 11.34 19.79 -55.47
C LYS A 356 12.28 18.99 -56.38
N PRO A 357 11.89 17.83 -56.89
CA PRO A 357 12.67 17.14 -57.91
C PRO A 357 12.60 17.95 -59.19
N HIS A 358 13.76 18.39 -59.70
CA HIS A 358 13.90 18.89 -61.03
C HIS A 358 13.64 17.75 -62.03
N THR A 359 12.50 17.75 -62.69
CA THR A 359 12.29 17.02 -63.91
C THR A 359 13.02 17.75 -65.03
N SER A 360 14.16 17.26 -65.49
CA SER A 360 14.78 17.64 -66.72
C SER A 360 14.20 16.80 -67.87
N SER A 361 13.48 17.47 -68.75
CA SER A 361 13.17 16.99 -70.06
C SER A 361 14.45 16.96 -70.92
N LYS A 362 14.83 15.78 -71.40
CA LYS A 362 15.22 15.53 -72.79
C LYS A 362 15.24 14.04 -73.08
#